data_341c2aaf9b1cdfabfdb38cd6e3e540c5
#
_entry.id   341c2aaf9b1cdfabfdb38cd6e3e540c5
#
_cell.length_a   1.000
_cell.length_b   1.000
_cell.length_c   1.000
_cell.angle_alpha   90.00
_cell.angle_beta   90.00
_cell.angle_gamma   90.00
#
_symmetry.space_group_name_H-M   'P 1'
#
loop_
_entity.id
_entity.type
_entity.pdbx_description
1 polymer ?
#
loop_
_entity_poly.entity_id
_entity_poly.type
_entity_poly.pdbx_seq_one_letter_code
_entity_poly.pdbx_strand_id
1 'polypeptide(L)'
;MTERLPTAGSDSGDLAAGARRRKGEVERRPGRARLMDAVAFQRRPLETLARRRRTGGRLFPLTSAIAGPMLVVGAPELAHEVLYAPPGTYLAGAANRRILPVLPENSVLTLDGEPHRQRRRELAPMFHGDRLKAIAPVIRGLAAREVDGWPLGLPFAVLPRMRSLALSVAVRLILGIADPARISQLERHLREGLRPYPMLSGISALTRLGRWSPHAAGVRGRRAFARGLAEVVRSGRTNPSDEASVPEPLGPDEVFTLLLAAHETTATGLAWAIELLARAPHAADAVARELRGSERQSLDAVIWEALRLRPPLVDIVRQANTPVRLADRNVPAGALLLIPPPLSHREAAAEDGDRFEIARFRGSRPDPYRWLPFGGGDRRCLGASLATLELREILPQIIERFELTPARSEPERQRLYGTALVPDRGACVVLSRRRE
;
A
#
# COMPACT_ATOMS: atom_id res chain seq x y z
N MET A 1 74.52 41.20 11.97
CA MET A 1 74.49 39.92 11.17
C MET A 1 73.11 39.40 11.39
N THR A 2 72.23 39.63 10.43
CA THR A 2 70.75 39.34 10.47
C THR A 2 70.49 38.26 9.41
N GLU A 3 70.25 37.05 9.84
CA GLU A 3 69.89 35.94 8.96
C GLU A 3 68.36 35.91 8.77
N ARG A 4 67.93 35.91 7.53
CA ARG A 4 66.51 35.83 7.12
C ARG A 4 66.16 34.36 6.91
N LEU A 5 65.07 33.91 7.54
CA LEU A 5 64.40 32.62 7.28
C LEU A 5 63.48 32.75 6.06
N PRO A 6 63.29 31.69 5.23
CA PRO A 6 62.43 31.73 4.05
C PRO A 6 60.96 31.46 4.44
N THR A 7 60.09 32.23 3.81
CA THR A 7 58.60 32.10 3.91
C THR A 7 58.13 30.90 3.14
N ALA A 8 57.44 29.94 3.81
CA ALA A 8 56.72 28.82 3.20
C ALA A 8 55.43 29.32 2.51
N GLY A 9 55.28 29.01 1.25
CA GLY A 9 54.12 29.34 0.43
C GLY A 9 52.87 28.58 0.85
N SER A 10 51.78 29.35 0.88
CA SER A 10 50.44 28.87 1.14
C SER A 10 49.84 28.12 -0.05
N ASP A 11 49.70 26.81 0.11
CA ASP A 11 48.96 25.97 -0.85
C ASP A 11 47.79 25.27 -0.11
N SER A 12 46.81 26.07 0.35
CA SER A 12 45.60 25.60 1.03
C SER A 12 44.32 26.04 0.33
N GLY A 13 44.39 26.52 -0.94
CA GLY A 13 43.26 27.08 -1.67
C GLY A 13 42.38 26.10 -2.46
N ASP A 14 42.91 24.95 -2.86
CA ASP A 14 42.22 24.14 -3.89
C ASP A 14 41.42 22.92 -3.38
N LEU A 15 41.60 22.51 -2.14
CA LEU A 15 40.82 21.40 -1.56
C LEU A 15 39.45 21.83 -1.01
N ALA A 16 39.22 23.12 -0.74
CA ALA A 16 37.95 23.66 -0.24
C ALA A 16 36.96 24.01 -1.36
N ALA A 17 37.40 24.24 -2.59
CA ALA A 17 36.57 24.57 -3.74
C ALA A 17 35.85 23.32 -4.32
N GLY A 18 36.43 22.12 -4.23
CA GLY A 18 35.83 20.86 -4.67
C GLY A 18 34.69 20.35 -3.78
N ALA A 19 34.67 20.70 -2.51
CA ALA A 19 33.66 20.24 -1.54
C ALA A 19 32.40 21.12 -1.51
N ARG A 20 32.45 22.36 -2.00
CA ARG A 20 31.32 23.30 -1.99
C ARG A 20 30.35 23.19 -3.17
N ARG A 21 30.69 22.45 -4.24
CA ARG A 21 29.85 22.29 -5.44
C ARG A 21 28.82 21.17 -5.37
N ARG A 22 28.71 20.41 -4.26
CA ARG A 22 27.78 19.27 -4.12
C ARG A 22 26.58 19.47 -3.18
N LYS A 23 26.36 20.66 -2.67
CA LYS A 23 25.27 20.97 -1.74
C LYS A 23 24.18 21.79 -2.44
N GLY A 24 23.25 21.18 -3.20
CA GLY A 24 22.09 21.93 -3.62
C GLY A 24 21.29 21.49 -4.83
N GLU A 25 21.73 20.52 -5.62
CA GLU A 25 20.96 20.00 -6.73
C GLU A 25 20.57 18.54 -6.49
N VAL A 26 19.27 18.23 -6.71
CA VAL A 26 18.85 16.82 -6.96
C VAL A 26 19.68 16.34 -8.14
N GLU A 27 20.68 15.53 -7.87
CA GLU A 27 21.72 15.11 -8.82
C GLU A 27 21.04 14.60 -10.12
N ARG A 28 21.15 15.36 -11.21
CA ARG A 28 20.61 14.99 -12.52
C ARG A 28 21.47 13.88 -13.11
N ARG A 29 21.10 12.63 -12.83
CA ARG A 29 21.76 11.46 -13.43
C ARG A 29 21.60 11.45 -14.94
N PRO A 30 22.57 10.90 -15.71
CA PRO A 30 22.45 10.71 -17.16
C PRO A 30 21.19 9.92 -17.54
N GLY A 31 20.59 10.21 -18.71
CA GLY A 31 19.31 9.60 -19.14
C GLY A 31 19.29 8.08 -19.10
N ARG A 32 20.40 7.41 -19.48
CA ARG A 32 20.54 5.94 -19.42
C ARG A 32 20.45 5.39 -17.98
N ALA A 33 21.10 6.04 -17.02
CA ALA A 33 21.04 5.62 -15.61
C ALA A 33 19.63 5.76 -15.00
N ARG A 34 18.87 6.77 -15.42
CA ARG A 34 17.47 6.95 -15.02
C ARG A 34 16.56 5.85 -15.56
N LEU A 35 16.74 5.46 -16.82
CA LEU A 35 15.97 4.39 -17.43
C LEU A 35 16.26 3.05 -16.73
N MET A 36 17.54 2.75 -16.47
CA MET A 36 17.92 1.54 -15.73
C MET A 36 17.32 1.50 -14.32
N ASP A 37 17.31 2.63 -13.60
CA ASP A 37 16.69 2.74 -12.28
C ASP A 37 15.17 2.51 -12.36
N ALA A 38 14.51 3.10 -13.33
CA ALA A 38 13.07 2.95 -13.53
C ALA A 38 12.68 1.50 -13.82
N VAL A 39 13.42 0.82 -14.71
CA VAL A 39 13.20 -0.60 -15.02
C VAL A 39 13.51 -1.50 -13.81
N ALA A 40 14.61 -1.23 -13.11
CA ALA A 40 14.99 -2.00 -11.92
C ALA A 40 13.95 -1.85 -10.80
N PHE A 41 13.48 -0.62 -10.54
CA PHE A 41 12.44 -0.37 -9.56
C PHE A 41 11.12 -1.05 -9.92
N GLN A 42 10.71 -1.04 -11.19
CA GLN A 42 9.50 -1.71 -11.63
C GLN A 42 9.55 -3.23 -11.46
N ARG A 43 10.70 -3.84 -11.74
CA ARG A 43 10.88 -5.30 -11.68
C ARG A 43 11.17 -5.82 -10.28
N ARG A 44 11.97 -5.08 -9.51
CA ARG A 44 12.49 -5.48 -8.18
C ARG A 44 12.51 -4.27 -7.24
N PRO A 45 11.33 -3.79 -6.81
CA PRO A 45 11.23 -2.54 -6.06
C PRO A 45 12.04 -2.58 -4.76
N LEU A 46 11.90 -3.63 -3.96
CA LEU A 46 12.57 -3.72 -2.66
C LEU A 46 14.08 -3.89 -2.77
N GLU A 47 14.55 -4.73 -3.69
CA GLU A 47 16.00 -4.89 -3.93
C GLU A 47 16.64 -3.58 -4.42
N THR A 48 15.91 -2.86 -5.29
CA THR A 48 16.37 -1.56 -5.80
C THR A 48 16.43 -0.52 -4.69
N LEU A 49 15.40 -0.42 -3.86
CA LEU A 49 15.36 0.48 -2.71
C LEU A 49 16.46 0.14 -1.70
N ALA A 50 16.63 -1.13 -1.32
CA ALA A 50 17.64 -1.56 -0.37
C ALA A 50 19.07 -1.28 -0.88
N ARG A 51 19.34 -1.59 -2.16
CA ARG A 51 20.64 -1.27 -2.79
C ARG A 51 20.91 0.23 -2.78
N ARG A 52 19.92 1.05 -3.16
CA ARG A 52 20.06 2.51 -3.19
C ARG A 52 20.20 3.11 -1.81
N ARG A 53 19.55 2.55 -0.80
CA ARG A 53 19.68 2.97 0.59
C ARG A 53 21.12 2.81 1.09
N ARG A 54 21.76 1.67 0.78
CA ARG A 54 23.15 1.41 1.17
C ARG A 54 24.15 2.40 0.58
N THR A 55 23.93 2.85 -0.67
CA THR A 55 24.84 3.75 -1.37
C THR A 55 24.49 5.23 -1.26
N GLY A 56 23.22 5.54 -1.07
CA GLY A 56 22.69 6.91 -1.12
C GLY A 56 22.34 7.53 0.24
N GLY A 57 22.49 6.77 1.34
CA GLY A 57 22.24 7.26 2.68
C GLY A 57 20.73 7.37 3.01
N ARG A 58 20.39 8.21 3.99
CA ARG A 58 19.04 8.34 4.56
C ARG A 58 18.02 8.98 3.60
N LEU A 59 18.48 9.79 2.64
CA LEU A 59 17.69 10.51 1.65
C LEU A 59 18.41 10.42 0.30
N PHE A 60 17.80 9.78 -0.70
CA PHE A 60 18.46 9.47 -1.96
C PHE A 60 17.55 9.59 -3.19
N PRO A 61 18.11 9.98 -4.36
CA PRO A 61 17.34 10.09 -5.59
C PRO A 61 17.01 8.71 -6.18
N LEU A 62 15.79 8.58 -6.72
CA LEU A 62 15.32 7.46 -7.51
C LEU A 62 14.52 7.98 -8.71
N THR A 63 14.51 7.25 -9.81
CA THR A 63 13.60 7.54 -10.92
C THR A 63 12.58 6.43 -11.05
N SER A 64 11.29 6.80 -11.01
CA SER A 64 10.17 5.92 -11.31
C SER A 64 9.79 6.05 -12.78
N ALA A 65 9.36 4.96 -13.39
CA ALA A 65 8.84 4.97 -14.76
C ALA A 65 7.53 5.79 -14.87
N ILE A 66 6.73 5.83 -13.81
CA ILE A 66 5.44 6.52 -13.74
C ILE A 66 5.63 7.97 -13.30
N ALA A 67 6.25 8.17 -12.16
CA ALA A 67 6.32 9.47 -11.49
C ALA A 67 7.51 10.34 -11.93
N GLY A 68 8.48 9.76 -12.65
CA GLY A 68 9.74 10.43 -12.98
C GLY A 68 10.69 10.52 -11.79
N PRO A 69 11.51 11.59 -11.70
CA PRO A 69 12.44 11.77 -10.60
C PRO A 69 11.72 12.00 -9.27
N MET A 70 12.20 11.32 -8.21
CA MET A 70 11.70 11.46 -6.85
C MET A 70 12.83 11.32 -5.84
N LEU A 71 12.60 11.79 -4.65
CA LEU A 71 13.51 11.69 -3.51
C LEU A 71 12.98 10.63 -2.54
N VAL A 72 13.74 9.58 -2.32
CA VAL A 72 13.35 8.50 -1.40
C VAL A 72 13.78 8.86 0.01
N VAL A 73 12.80 8.82 0.91
CA VAL A 73 12.97 9.01 2.36
C VAL A 73 13.17 7.62 2.97
N GLY A 74 14.43 7.24 3.15
CA GLY A 74 14.80 5.87 3.56
C GLY A 74 14.92 5.66 5.06
N ALA A 75 14.92 6.73 5.87
CA ALA A 75 15.08 6.65 7.32
C ALA A 75 13.74 6.87 8.05
N PRO A 76 13.41 6.06 9.10
CA PRO A 76 12.14 6.17 9.82
C PRO A 76 11.87 7.55 10.42
N GLU A 77 12.89 8.22 10.96
CA GLU A 77 12.78 9.56 11.55
C GLU A 77 12.45 10.63 10.50
N LEU A 78 13.03 10.53 9.30
CA LEU A 78 12.69 11.44 8.20
C LEU A 78 11.31 11.13 7.63
N ALA A 79 10.92 9.86 7.61
CA ALA A 79 9.55 9.47 7.25
C ALA A 79 8.53 10.09 8.21
N HIS A 80 8.79 10.04 9.52
CA HIS A 80 7.99 10.69 10.53
C HIS A 80 7.93 12.20 10.32
N GLU A 81 9.07 12.88 10.12
CA GLU A 81 9.16 14.31 9.86
C GLU A 81 8.26 14.73 8.67
N VAL A 82 8.28 13.96 7.57
CA VAL A 82 7.46 14.24 6.38
C VAL A 82 5.98 13.96 6.62
N LEU A 83 5.65 12.85 7.29
CA LEU A 83 4.25 12.41 7.46
C LEU A 83 3.49 13.25 8.49
N TYR A 84 4.18 13.81 9.49
CA TYR A 84 3.62 14.61 10.57
C TYR A 84 3.99 16.10 10.48
N ALA A 85 4.50 16.53 9.33
CA ALA A 85 4.77 17.94 9.05
C ALA A 85 3.49 18.80 9.17
N PRO A 86 3.63 20.10 9.48
CA PRO A 86 2.49 21.00 9.50
C PRO A 86 1.64 20.93 8.22
N PRO A 87 0.30 21.03 8.32
CA PRO A 87 -0.59 20.98 7.18
C PRO A 87 -0.18 21.95 6.07
N GLY A 88 -0.20 21.47 4.82
CA GLY A 88 0.19 22.27 3.67
C GLY A 88 1.68 22.26 3.33
N THR A 89 2.56 21.75 4.20
CA THR A 89 3.99 21.59 3.87
C THR A 89 4.19 20.58 2.75
N TYR A 90 3.51 19.43 2.84
CA TYR A 90 3.56 18.38 1.84
C TYR A 90 2.15 18.03 1.37
N LEU A 91 1.96 17.95 0.07
CA LEU A 91 0.69 17.65 -0.58
C LEU A 91 0.63 16.17 -1.00
N ALA A 92 -0.32 15.42 -0.46
CA ALA A 92 -0.55 14.03 -0.84
C ALA A 92 -1.42 13.93 -2.09
N GLY A 93 -2.46 14.77 -2.20
CA GLY A 93 -3.36 14.78 -3.35
C GLY A 93 -2.63 15.12 -4.64
N ALA A 94 -1.79 16.16 -4.64
CA ALA A 94 -0.95 16.53 -5.79
C ALA A 94 -0.01 15.38 -6.18
N ALA A 95 0.61 14.70 -5.21
CA ALA A 95 1.47 13.55 -5.46
C ALA A 95 0.66 12.38 -6.07
N ASN A 96 -0.50 12.05 -5.50
CA ASN A 96 -1.36 10.96 -5.97
C ASN A 96 -1.86 11.19 -7.40
N ARG A 97 -2.30 12.38 -7.75
CA ARG A 97 -2.68 12.73 -9.15
C ARG A 97 -1.56 12.44 -10.13
N ARG A 98 -0.30 12.63 -9.70
CA ARG A 98 0.87 12.42 -10.56
C ARG A 98 1.23 10.94 -10.72
N ILE A 99 1.08 10.12 -9.67
CA ILE A 99 1.46 8.69 -9.71
C ILE A 99 0.30 7.75 -10.05
N LEU A 100 -0.93 8.17 -9.80
CA LEU A 100 -2.16 7.39 -10.01
C LEU A 100 -3.15 8.16 -10.91
N PRO A 101 -2.83 8.38 -12.19
CA PRO A 101 -3.67 9.19 -13.08
C PRO A 101 -5.05 8.57 -13.36
N VAL A 102 -5.29 7.34 -12.90
CA VAL A 102 -6.61 6.71 -12.94
C VAL A 102 -7.56 7.28 -11.90
N LEU A 103 -7.06 7.88 -10.82
CA LEU A 103 -7.90 8.45 -9.77
C LEU A 103 -8.66 9.69 -10.26
N PRO A 104 -9.92 9.87 -9.80
CA PRO A 104 -10.68 11.09 -10.02
C PRO A 104 -10.00 12.30 -9.40
N GLU A 105 -10.17 13.47 -10.00
CA GLU A 105 -9.54 14.70 -9.50
C GLU A 105 -10.10 15.18 -8.16
N ASN A 106 -11.37 14.85 -7.87
CA ASN A 106 -12.11 15.32 -6.69
C ASN A 106 -12.39 14.21 -5.67
N SER A 107 -11.54 13.19 -5.58
CA SER A 107 -11.69 12.13 -4.58
C SER A 107 -10.85 12.41 -3.32
N VAL A 108 -11.17 11.72 -2.23
CA VAL A 108 -10.43 11.84 -0.96
C VAL A 108 -8.93 11.60 -1.11
N LEU A 109 -8.50 10.83 -2.10
CA LEU A 109 -7.07 10.55 -2.36
C LEU A 109 -6.36 11.67 -3.15
N THR A 110 -7.10 12.48 -3.89
CA THR A 110 -6.55 13.49 -4.81
C THR A 110 -6.76 14.93 -4.33
N LEU A 111 -7.64 15.15 -3.38
CA LEU A 111 -7.83 16.44 -2.73
C LEU A 111 -6.69 16.75 -1.75
N ASP A 112 -6.39 18.04 -1.56
CA ASP A 112 -5.46 18.55 -0.55
C ASP A 112 -6.13 19.64 0.31
N GLY A 113 -5.53 20.00 1.45
CA GLY A 113 -5.98 21.08 2.33
C GLY A 113 -7.37 20.85 2.94
N GLU A 114 -8.16 21.92 3.04
CA GLU A 114 -9.51 21.87 3.64
C GLU A 114 -10.49 20.97 2.86
N PRO A 115 -10.55 20.98 1.53
CA PRO A 115 -11.40 20.07 0.77
C PRO A 115 -11.15 18.59 1.11
N HIS A 116 -9.88 18.20 1.31
CA HIS A 116 -9.56 16.85 1.77
C HIS A 116 -10.08 16.59 3.20
N ARG A 117 -9.85 17.52 4.14
CA ARG A 117 -10.28 17.37 5.53
C ARG A 117 -11.80 17.24 5.63
N GLN A 118 -12.52 18.04 4.86
CA GLN A 118 -13.98 17.96 4.79
C GLN A 118 -14.42 16.59 4.24
N ARG A 119 -13.91 16.18 3.09
CA ARG A 119 -14.24 14.88 2.49
C ARG A 119 -13.91 13.72 3.42
N ARG A 120 -12.77 13.78 4.09
CA ARG A 120 -12.38 12.76 5.06
C ARG A 120 -13.35 12.69 6.25
N ARG A 121 -13.84 13.83 6.77
CA ARG A 121 -14.86 13.86 7.85
C ARG A 121 -16.17 13.23 7.41
N GLU A 122 -16.60 13.50 6.19
CA GLU A 122 -17.83 12.91 5.60
C GLU A 122 -17.75 11.38 5.47
N LEU A 123 -16.58 10.87 5.08
CA LEU A 123 -16.37 9.45 4.85
C LEU A 123 -16.02 8.65 6.12
N ALA A 124 -15.42 9.29 7.13
CA ALA A 124 -14.91 8.61 8.32
C ALA A 124 -15.94 7.75 9.05
N PRO A 125 -17.22 8.16 9.22
CA PRO A 125 -18.21 7.34 9.91
C PRO A 125 -18.43 5.95 9.29
N MET A 126 -18.18 5.79 8.00
CA MET A 126 -18.33 4.49 7.31
C MET A 126 -17.31 3.45 7.80
N PHE A 127 -16.16 3.89 8.32
CA PHE A 127 -14.99 3.05 8.65
C PHE A 127 -14.74 2.97 10.16
N HIS A 128 -15.72 3.35 11.00
CA HIS A 128 -15.57 3.37 12.46
C HIS A 128 -16.85 2.93 13.18
N GLY A 129 -16.70 2.66 14.48
CA GLY A 129 -17.80 2.48 15.42
C GLY A 129 -18.76 1.34 15.05
N ASP A 130 -20.06 1.62 15.14
CA ASP A 130 -21.13 0.62 15.00
C ASP A 130 -21.24 0.03 13.59
N ARG A 131 -20.82 0.77 12.57
CA ARG A 131 -20.72 0.24 11.19
C ARG A 131 -19.74 -0.95 11.12
N LEU A 132 -18.58 -0.82 11.74
CA LEU A 132 -17.60 -1.93 11.76
C LEU A 132 -18.09 -3.09 12.64
N LYS A 133 -18.79 -2.82 13.74
CA LYS A 133 -19.39 -3.88 14.55
C LYS A 133 -20.47 -4.66 13.75
N ALA A 134 -21.30 -3.95 12.98
CA ALA A 134 -22.34 -4.55 12.17
C ALA A 134 -21.79 -5.39 11.01
N ILE A 135 -20.69 -4.97 10.37
CA ILE A 135 -20.10 -5.69 9.24
C ILE A 135 -19.26 -6.90 9.68
N ALA A 136 -18.74 -6.96 10.91
CA ALA A 136 -17.90 -8.05 11.40
C ALA A 136 -18.52 -9.44 11.22
N PRO A 137 -19.76 -9.72 11.66
CA PRO A 137 -20.39 -11.03 11.44
C PRO A 137 -20.61 -11.33 9.94
N VAL A 138 -20.84 -10.30 9.12
CA VAL A 138 -20.96 -10.46 7.66
C VAL A 138 -19.64 -10.89 7.05
N ILE A 139 -18.51 -10.26 7.43
CA ILE A 139 -17.17 -10.64 6.99
C ILE A 139 -16.90 -12.10 7.35
N ARG A 140 -17.17 -12.50 8.60
CA ARG A 140 -16.99 -13.87 9.08
C ARG A 140 -17.80 -14.87 8.27
N GLY A 141 -19.08 -14.59 8.01
CA GLY A 141 -19.97 -15.44 7.22
C GLY A 141 -19.53 -15.54 5.75
N LEU A 142 -19.03 -14.46 5.15
CA LEU A 142 -18.45 -14.46 3.80
C LEU A 142 -17.18 -15.31 3.75
N ALA A 143 -16.28 -15.12 4.72
CA ALA A 143 -15.05 -15.89 4.81
C ALA A 143 -15.32 -17.38 4.99
N ALA A 144 -16.24 -17.76 5.87
CA ALA A 144 -16.61 -19.17 6.08
C ALA A 144 -17.07 -19.84 4.78
N ARG A 145 -17.99 -19.18 4.03
CA ARG A 145 -18.47 -19.70 2.72
C ARG A 145 -17.37 -19.77 1.65
N GLU A 146 -16.50 -18.77 1.60
CA GLU A 146 -15.37 -18.78 0.65
C GLU A 146 -14.44 -19.95 0.92
N VAL A 147 -14.10 -20.17 2.17
CA VAL A 147 -13.14 -21.19 2.62
C VAL A 147 -13.71 -22.62 2.46
N ASP A 148 -15.04 -22.80 2.57
CA ASP A 148 -15.70 -24.10 2.33
C ASP A 148 -15.45 -24.65 0.90
N GLY A 149 -15.26 -23.76 -0.07
CA GLY A 149 -14.99 -24.12 -1.48
C GLY A 149 -13.51 -24.30 -1.82
N TRP A 150 -12.60 -24.30 -0.84
CA TRP A 150 -11.16 -24.38 -1.12
C TRP A 150 -10.70 -25.82 -1.35
N PRO A 151 -9.80 -26.05 -2.35
CA PRO A 151 -9.33 -27.40 -2.66
C PRO A 151 -8.41 -27.93 -1.55
N LEU A 152 -8.56 -29.22 -1.20
CA LEU A 152 -7.67 -29.92 -0.28
C LEU A 152 -6.63 -30.74 -1.05
N GLY A 153 -5.40 -30.77 -0.54
CA GLY A 153 -4.29 -31.55 -1.10
C GLY A 153 -3.75 -31.06 -2.44
N LEU A 154 -4.31 -30.00 -3.00
CA LEU A 154 -3.89 -29.42 -4.28
C LEU A 154 -3.38 -27.99 -4.11
N PRO A 155 -2.31 -27.60 -4.83
CA PRO A 155 -1.83 -26.24 -4.80
C PRO A 155 -2.81 -25.28 -5.48
N PHE A 156 -3.10 -24.13 -4.87
CA PHE A 156 -3.91 -23.07 -5.45
C PHE A 156 -3.44 -21.68 -5.01
N ALA A 157 -3.74 -20.67 -5.80
CA ALA A 157 -3.42 -19.27 -5.51
C ALA A 157 -4.51 -18.64 -4.65
N VAL A 158 -4.14 -18.11 -3.48
CA VAL A 158 -5.06 -17.47 -2.52
C VAL A 158 -5.46 -16.07 -2.93
N LEU A 159 -4.56 -15.28 -3.52
CA LEU A 159 -4.79 -13.87 -3.82
C LEU A 159 -6.07 -13.59 -4.66
N PRO A 160 -6.39 -14.36 -5.73
CA PRO A 160 -7.64 -14.15 -6.46
C PRO A 160 -8.89 -14.33 -5.59
N ARG A 161 -8.88 -15.29 -4.67
CA ARG A 161 -9.97 -15.56 -3.72
C ARG A 161 -10.13 -14.38 -2.74
N MET A 162 -9.02 -13.90 -2.21
CA MET A 162 -9.04 -12.76 -1.29
C MET A 162 -9.48 -11.45 -1.98
N ARG A 163 -9.19 -11.28 -3.27
CA ARG A 163 -9.70 -10.13 -4.04
C ARG A 163 -11.22 -10.12 -4.13
N SER A 164 -11.83 -11.25 -4.49
CA SER A 164 -13.29 -11.37 -4.57
C SER A 164 -13.94 -11.20 -3.19
N LEU A 165 -13.34 -11.73 -2.14
CA LEU A 165 -13.84 -11.59 -0.77
C LEU A 165 -13.75 -10.14 -0.28
N ALA A 166 -12.59 -9.49 -0.38
CA ALA A 166 -12.40 -8.10 0.03
C ALA A 166 -13.30 -7.14 -0.76
N LEU A 167 -13.48 -7.37 -2.06
CA LEU A 167 -14.43 -6.58 -2.85
C LEU A 167 -15.88 -6.78 -2.39
N SER A 168 -16.28 -8.00 -2.07
CA SER A 168 -17.61 -8.30 -1.54
C SER A 168 -17.88 -7.57 -0.23
N VAL A 169 -16.89 -7.49 0.67
CA VAL A 169 -16.95 -6.73 1.91
C VAL A 169 -17.06 -5.23 1.62
N ALA A 170 -16.20 -4.70 0.77
CA ALA A 170 -16.18 -3.27 0.42
C ALA A 170 -17.49 -2.82 -0.23
N VAL A 171 -18.06 -3.60 -1.16
CA VAL A 171 -19.35 -3.28 -1.81
C VAL A 171 -20.49 -3.27 -0.80
N ARG A 172 -20.53 -4.23 0.13
CA ARG A 172 -21.53 -4.24 1.19
C ARG A 172 -21.42 -3.04 2.12
N LEU A 173 -20.22 -2.70 2.53
CA LEU A 173 -19.99 -1.57 3.44
C LEU A 173 -20.31 -0.22 2.78
N ILE A 174 -19.84 -0.02 1.53
CA ILE A 174 -19.90 1.26 0.82
C ILE A 174 -21.26 1.47 0.15
N LEU A 175 -21.85 0.42 -0.42
CA LEU A 175 -23.07 0.50 -1.24
C LEU A 175 -24.28 -0.19 -0.64
N GLY A 176 -24.14 -0.96 0.46
CA GLY A 176 -25.22 -1.77 1.03
C GLY A 176 -25.66 -2.94 0.15
N ILE A 177 -24.96 -3.26 -0.94
CA ILE A 177 -25.35 -4.31 -1.88
C ILE A 177 -24.91 -5.67 -1.36
N ALA A 178 -25.84 -6.58 -1.13
CA ALA A 178 -25.59 -7.94 -0.64
C ALA A 178 -25.70 -9.02 -1.73
N ASP A 179 -26.38 -8.74 -2.85
CA ASP A 179 -26.59 -9.68 -3.94
C ASP A 179 -25.28 -10.08 -4.64
N PRO A 180 -24.90 -11.37 -4.65
CA PRO A 180 -23.65 -11.84 -5.27
C PRO A 180 -23.56 -11.57 -6.78
N ALA A 181 -24.69 -11.60 -7.50
CA ALA A 181 -24.69 -11.35 -8.95
C ALA A 181 -24.33 -9.89 -9.25
N ARG A 182 -24.89 -8.95 -8.49
CA ARG A 182 -24.60 -7.51 -8.59
C ARG A 182 -23.15 -7.20 -8.17
N ILE A 183 -22.64 -7.84 -7.12
CA ILE A 183 -21.25 -7.71 -6.70
C ILE A 183 -20.33 -8.21 -7.82
N SER A 184 -20.60 -9.36 -8.41
CA SER A 184 -19.83 -9.91 -9.54
C SER A 184 -19.90 -9.00 -10.78
N GLN A 185 -21.01 -8.34 -11.02
CA GLN A 185 -21.15 -7.36 -12.10
C GLN A 185 -20.28 -6.13 -11.84
N LEU A 186 -20.29 -5.58 -10.61
CA LEU A 186 -19.41 -4.47 -10.22
C LEU A 186 -17.93 -4.85 -10.31
N GLU A 187 -17.56 -6.07 -9.92
CA GLU A 187 -16.20 -6.57 -10.05
C GLU A 187 -15.73 -6.56 -11.51
N ARG A 188 -16.57 -7.03 -12.44
CA ARG A 188 -16.25 -6.97 -13.89
C ARG A 188 -16.02 -5.54 -14.35
N HIS A 189 -16.92 -4.62 -14.02
CA HIS A 189 -16.80 -3.21 -14.40
C HIS A 189 -15.57 -2.54 -13.78
N LEU A 190 -15.23 -2.86 -12.53
CA LEU A 190 -14.02 -2.36 -11.89
C LEU A 190 -12.75 -2.88 -12.57
N ARG A 191 -12.70 -4.18 -12.88
CA ARG A 191 -11.57 -4.78 -13.62
C ARG A 191 -11.42 -4.20 -15.02
N GLU A 192 -12.51 -4.02 -15.74
CA GLU A 192 -12.50 -3.41 -17.08
C GLU A 192 -12.02 -1.97 -17.02
N GLY A 193 -12.47 -1.22 -16.02
CA GLY A 193 -12.02 0.15 -15.77
C GLY A 193 -10.53 0.26 -15.46
N LEU A 194 -9.95 -0.78 -14.85
CA LEU A 194 -8.54 -0.82 -14.46
C LEU A 194 -7.62 -1.52 -15.47
N ARG A 195 -8.18 -2.25 -16.47
CA ARG A 195 -7.41 -3.04 -17.44
C ARG A 195 -6.23 -2.33 -18.10
N PRO A 196 -6.34 -1.06 -18.52
CA PRO A 196 -5.21 -0.38 -19.14
C PRO A 196 -4.10 0.01 -18.17
N TYR A 197 -4.40 0.04 -16.87
CA TYR A 197 -3.52 0.62 -15.87
C TYR A 197 -2.29 -0.23 -15.53
N PRO A 198 -2.38 -1.56 -15.31
CA PRO A 198 -1.22 -2.38 -14.96
C PRO A 198 -0.21 -2.53 -16.09
N MET A 199 -0.66 -2.55 -17.35
CA MET A 199 0.21 -2.73 -18.52
C MET A 199 0.97 -1.47 -18.91
N LEU A 200 0.41 -0.28 -18.66
CA LEU A 200 0.93 1.00 -19.15
C LEU A 200 1.59 1.83 -18.03
N SER A 201 1.50 1.39 -16.78
CA SER A 201 2.05 2.10 -15.62
C SER A 201 3.58 2.21 -15.61
N GLY A 202 4.28 1.57 -16.56
CA GLY A 202 5.74 1.58 -16.66
C GLY A 202 6.34 2.63 -17.59
N ILE A 203 5.54 3.39 -18.35
CA ILE A 203 6.10 4.22 -19.44
C ILE A 203 5.52 5.65 -19.40
N SER A 204 6.17 6.54 -18.65
CA SER A 204 5.79 7.97 -18.60
C SER A 204 5.85 8.69 -19.97
N ALA A 205 6.66 8.18 -20.91
CA ALA A 205 6.71 8.69 -22.28
C ALA A 205 5.36 8.57 -23.04
N LEU A 206 4.51 7.60 -22.66
CA LEU A 206 3.20 7.40 -23.29
C LEU A 206 2.15 8.43 -22.86
N THR A 207 2.42 9.29 -21.88
CA THR A 207 1.49 10.36 -21.47
C THR A 207 1.26 11.39 -22.59
N ARG A 208 2.16 11.47 -23.58
CA ARG A 208 2.07 12.39 -24.73
C ARG A 208 1.21 11.87 -25.89
N LEU A 209 0.69 10.65 -25.81
CA LEU A 209 -0.09 10.02 -26.89
C LEU A 209 -1.57 10.47 -26.97
N GLY A 210 -1.94 11.61 -26.36
CA GLY A 210 -3.29 12.16 -26.40
C GLY A 210 -4.35 11.11 -26.00
N ARG A 211 -5.32 10.84 -26.89
CA ARG A 211 -6.42 9.84 -26.64
C ARG A 211 -5.93 8.41 -26.38
N TRP A 212 -4.71 8.08 -26.74
CA TRP A 212 -4.07 6.78 -26.54
C TRP A 212 -3.22 6.73 -25.26
N SER A 213 -3.15 7.82 -24.51
CA SER A 213 -2.37 7.87 -23.27
C SER A 213 -2.97 6.98 -22.18
N PRO A 214 -2.16 6.50 -21.22
CA PRO A 214 -2.64 5.81 -20.03
C PRO A 214 -3.67 6.62 -19.24
N HIS A 215 -3.50 7.94 -19.20
CA HIS A 215 -4.46 8.85 -18.58
C HIS A 215 -5.83 8.79 -19.27
N ALA A 216 -5.88 8.94 -20.60
CA ALA A 216 -7.12 8.86 -21.36
C ALA A 216 -7.78 7.46 -21.23
N ALA A 217 -6.98 6.40 -21.18
CA ALA A 217 -7.47 5.05 -20.91
C ALA A 217 -8.11 4.94 -19.51
N GLY A 218 -7.46 5.50 -18.48
CA GLY A 218 -8.01 5.57 -17.11
C GLY A 218 -9.34 6.34 -17.05
N VAL A 219 -9.43 7.50 -17.71
CA VAL A 219 -10.67 8.29 -17.80
C VAL A 219 -11.78 7.48 -18.46
N ARG A 220 -11.50 6.79 -19.58
CA ARG A 220 -12.51 5.92 -20.24
C ARG A 220 -12.95 4.78 -19.34
N GLY A 221 -12.01 4.13 -18.64
CA GLY A 221 -12.30 3.06 -17.68
C GLY A 221 -13.21 3.52 -16.54
N ARG A 222 -12.92 4.67 -15.93
CA ARG A 222 -13.80 5.25 -14.88
C ARG A 222 -15.21 5.56 -15.41
N ARG A 223 -15.32 6.13 -16.61
CA ARG A 223 -16.64 6.39 -17.22
C ARG A 223 -17.41 5.09 -17.48
N ALA A 224 -16.74 4.03 -17.89
CA ALA A 224 -17.36 2.71 -18.05
C ALA A 224 -17.83 2.17 -16.70
N PHE A 225 -16.97 2.25 -15.67
CA PHE A 225 -17.34 1.88 -14.31
C PHE A 225 -18.55 2.68 -13.78
N ALA A 226 -18.57 4.01 -13.96
CA ALA A 226 -19.65 4.86 -13.51
C ALA A 226 -21.00 4.48 -14.15
N ARG A 227 -21.00 4.12 -15.46
CA ARG A 227 -22.20 3.58 -16.13
C ARG A 227 -22.64 2.23 -15.55
N GLY A 228 -21.70 1.31 -15.35
CA GLY A 228 -21.98 0.01 -14.75
C GLY A 228 -22.48 0.11 -13.30
N LEU A 229 -21.89 1.01 -12.51
CA LEU A 229 -22.37 1.31 -11.15
C LEU A 229 -23.80 1.83 -11.17
N ALA A 230 -24.13 2.80 -12.06
CA ALA A 230 -25.46 3.34 -12.17
C ALA A 230 -26.50 2.26 -12.58
N GLU A 231 -26.10 1.30 -13.42
CA GLU A 231 -26.93 0.16 -13.79
C GLU A 231 -27.19 -0.76 -12.60
N VAL A 232 -26.14 -1.14 -11.89
CA VAL A 232 -26.21 -2.02 -10.70
C VAL A 232 -27.02 -1.37 -9.57
N VAL A 233 -26.87 -0.06 -9.34
CA VAL A 233 -27.66 0.67 -8.33
C VAL A 233 -29.12 0.75 -8.73
N ARG A 234 -29.44 1.00 -10.00
CA ARG A 234 -30.84 1.05 -10.48
C ARG A 234 -31.55 -0.30 -10.38
N SER A 235 -30.88 -1.39 -10.73
CA SER A 235 -31.46 -2.75 -10.67
C SER A 235 -31.77 -3.22 -9.24
N GLY A 236 -31.22 -2.58 -8.21
CA GLY A 236 -31.40 -2.96 -6.80
C GLY A 236 -32.39 -2.13 -6.02
N ARG A 237 -33.01 -1.10 -6.60
CA ARG A 237 -34.01 -0.26 -5.89
C ARG A 237 -35.31 -0.98 -5.51
N THR A 238 -35.46 -2.22 -5.94
CA THR A 238 -36.67 -3.04 -5.68
C THR A 238 -36.46 -4.11 -4.61
N ASN A 239 -35.29 -4.19 -3.98
CA ASN A 239 -35.02 -5.26 -3.02
C ASN A 239 -35.09 -4.72 -1.57
N PRO A 240 -36.14 -5.09 -0.77
CA PRO A 240 -36.27 -4.63 0.61
C PRO A 240 -35.15 -5.06 1.57
N SER A 241 -34.33 -6.03 1.16
CA SER A 241 -33.21 -6.56 1.98
C SER A 241 -31.93 -5.72 1.92
N ASP A 242 -31.87 -4.68 1.13
CA ASP A 242 -30.73 -3.75 1.06
C ASP A 242 -30.80 -2.67 2.17
N GLU A 243 -31.13 -3.08 3.38
CA GLU A 243 -31.26 -2.22 4.57
C GLU A 243 -29.91 -1.88 5.21
N ALA A 244 -29.04 -1.20 4.52
CA ALA A 244 -28.07 -0.38 5.22
C ALA A 244 -28.27 1.05 4.72
N SER A 245 -28.71 1.94 5.59
CA SER A 245 -28.74 3.38 5.34
C SER A 245 -27.35 3.83 4.90
N VAL A 246 -27.10 3.78 3.59
CA VAL A 246 -25.90 4.39 3.00
C VAL A 246 -26.03 5.88 3.34
N PRO A 247 -25.02 6.50 3.98
CA PRO A 247 -24.98 7.97 4.07
C PRO A 247 -25.17 8.52 2.67
N GLU A 248 -25.63 9.76 2.54
CA GLU A 248 -25.94 10.42 1.27
C GLU A 248 -25.19 9.82 0.05
N PRO A 249 -25.87 9.56 -1.08
CA PRO A 249 -25.33 8.75 -2.16
C PRO A 249 -23.99 9.30 -2.61
N LEU A 250 -22.92 8.54 -2.33
CA LEU A 250 -21.57 8.87 -2.78
C LEU A 250 -21.57 8.99 -4.31
N GLY A 251 -20.94 10.02 -4.83
CA GLY A 251 -20.73 10.14 -6.27
C GLY A 251 -19.93 8.95 -6.83
N PRO A 252 -20.12 8.58 -8.10
CA PRO A 252 -19.47 7.41 -8.71
C PRO A 252 -17.95 7.46 -8.67
N ASP A 253 -17.36 8.64 -8.70
CA ASP A 253 -15.92 8.84 -8.60
C ASP A 253 -15.37 8.50 -7.19
N GLU A 254 -16.12 8.85 -6.13
CA GLU A 254 -15.72 8.49 -4.78
C GLU A 254 -15.91 6.99 -4.53
N VAL A 255 -17.03 6.40 -5.00
CA VAL A 255 -17.24 4.94 -4.95
C VAL A 255 -16.13 4.19 -5.67
N PHE A 256 -15.75 4.63 -6.87
CA PHE A 256 -14.61 4.06 -7.61
C PHE A 256 -13.32 4.11 -6.79
N THR A 257 -13.03 5.27 -6.19
CA THR A 257 -11.83 5.48 -5.38
C THR A 257 -11.80 4.57 -4.15
N LEU A 258 -12.91 4.49 -3.43
CA LEU A 258 -13.01 3.67 -2.22
C LEU A 258 -12.93 2.16 -2.54
N LEU A 259 -13.63 1.69 -3.58
CA LEU A 259 -13.56 0.29 -4.00
C LEU A 259 -12.14 -0.07 -4.51
N LEU A 260 -11.50 0.81 -5.27
CA LEU A 260 -10.11 0.61 -5.71
C LEU A 260 -9.16 0.50 -4.53
N ALA A 261 -9.29 1.38 -3.54
CA ALA A 261 -8.41 1.39 -2.37
C ALA A 261 -8.63 0.20 -1.44
N ALA A 262 -9.88 -0.24 -1.26
CA ALA A 262 -10.25 -1.23 -0.25
C ALA A 262 -9.94 -2.67 -0.67
N HIS A 263 -10.18 -3.06 -1.93
CA HIS A 263 -10.14 -4.48 -2.27
C HIS A 263 -8.72 -5.02 -2.52
N GLU A 264 -7.88 -4.33 -3.30
CA GLU A 264 -6.55 -4.82 -3.69
C GLU A 264 -5.58 -4.85 -2.50
N THR A 265 -5.61 -3.82 -1.66
CA THR A 265 -4.69 -3.70 -0.52
C THR A 265 -4.98 -4.73 0.56
N THR A 266 -6.24 -4.91 0.94
CA THR A 266 -6.66 -5.90 1.94
C THR A 266 -6.44 -7.32 1.44
N ALA A 267 -6.81 -7.61 0.18
CA ALA A 267 -6.55 -8.92 -0.44
C ALA A 267 -5.07 -9.27 -0.45
N THR A 268 -4.20 -8.29 -0.76
CA THR A 268 -2.75 -8.47 -0.75
C THR A 268 -2.23 -8.73 0.66
N GLY A 269 -2.72 -8.00 1.67
CA GLY A 269 -2.37 -8.21 3.08
C GLY A 269 -2.76 -9.60 3.57
N LEU A 270 -3.98 -10.06 3.26
CA LEU A 270 -4.47 -11.41 3.56
C LEU A 270 -3.62 -12.49 2.88
N ALA A 271 -3.36 -12.35 1.57
CA ALA A 271 -2.57 -13.31 0.81
C ALA A 271 -1.15 -13.45 1.37
N TRP A 272 -0.52 -12.35 1.73
CA TRP A 272 0.80 -12.38 2.38
C TRP A 272 0.76 -12.99 3.78
N ALA A 273 -0.26 -12.70 4.59
CA ALA A 273 -0.39 -13.31 5.91
C ALA A 273 -0.53 -14.83 5.81
N ILE A 274 -1.32 -15.33 4.85
CA ILE A 274 -1.52 -16.75 4.60
C ILE A 274 -0.23 -17.42 4.09
N GLU A 275 0.50 -16.79 3.17
CA GLU A 275 1.79 -17.28 2.67
C GLU A 275 2.84 -17.39 3.78
N LEU A 276 2.94 -16.37 4.63
CA LEU A 276 3.86 -16.35 5.76
C LEU A 276 3.49 -17.41 6.82
N LEU A 277 2.20 -17.58 7.12
CA LEU A 277 1.72 -18.61 8.03
C LEU A 277 1.99 -20.02 7.49
N ALA A 278 1.84 -20.24 6.19
CA ALA A 278 2.17 -21.53 5.56
C ALA A 278 3.65 -21.91 5.74
N ARG A 279 4.54 -20.90 5.87
CA ARG A 279 5.98 -21.10 6.12
C ARG A 279 6.36 -21.09 7.60
N ALA A 280 5.45 -20.69 8.46
CA ALA A 280 5.67 -20.60 9.90
C ALA A 280 4.58 -21.38 10.66
N PRO A 281 4.56 -22.73 10.59
CA PRO A 281 3.52 -23.54 11.18
C PRO A 281 3.39 -23.31 12.70
N HIS A 282 4.49 -23.03 13.40
CA HIS A 282 4.47 -22.70 14.83
C HIS A 282 3.64 -21.42 15.13
N ALA A 283 3.64 -20.45 14.24
CA ALA A 283 2.81 -19.23 14.37
C ALA A 283 1.33 -19.54 14.12
N ALA A 284 1.02 -20.35 13.08
CA ALA A 284 -0.34 -20.81 12.81
C ALA A 284 -0.90 -21.65 13.98
N ASP A 285 -0.10 -22.51 14.59
CA ASP A 285 -0.49 -23.32 15.76
C ASP A 285 -0.67 -22.48 17.01
N ALA A 286 0.13 -21.43 17.20
CA ALA A 286 -0.07 -20.49 18.31
C ALA A 286 -1.42 -19.79 18.19
N VAL A 287 -1.78 -19.29 17.00
CA VAL A 287 -3.08 -18.70 16.71
C VAL A 287 -4.20 -19.72 16.91
N ALA A 288 -4.09 -20.94 16.35
CA ALA A 288 -5.11 -21.98 16.47
C ALA A 288 -5.39 -22.36 17.93
N ARG A 289 -4.37 -22.40 18.79
CA ARG A 289 -4.53 -22.64 20.23
C ARG A 289 -5.28 -21.49 20.94
N GLU A 290 -4.95 -20.24 20.62
CA GLU A 290 -5.63 -19.07 21.21
C GLU A 290 -7.09 -18.94 20.74
N LEU A 291 -7.40 -19.39 19.51
CA LEU A 291 -8.77 -19.33 18.97
C LEU A 291 -9.73 -20.26 19.72
N ARG A 292 -9.24 -21.32 20.39
CA ARG A 292 -10.06 -22.18 21.27
C ARG A 292 -10.45 -21.49 22.60
N GLY A 293 -9.77 -20.40 22.96
CA GLY A 293 -10.06 -19.53 24.10
C GLY A 293 -10.51 -18.13 23.68
N SER A 294 -10.39 -17.18 24.58
CA SER A 294 -10.75 -15.77 24.36
C SER A 294 -9.57 -14.88 23.96
N GLU A 295 -8.35 -15.40 24.03
CA GLU A 295 -7.13 -14.65 23.70
C GLU A 295 -6.99 -14.45 22.19
N ARG A 296 -6.36 -13.35 21.80
CA ARG A 296 -6.12 -13.00 20.37
C ARG A 296 -4.75 -12.36 20.16
N GLN A 297 -3.83 -12.51 21.11
CA GLN A 297 -2.52 -11.87 21.08
C GLN A 297 -1.64 -12.38 19.93
N SER A 298 -1.67 -13.69 19.67
CA SER A 298 -0.92 -14.28 18.55
C SER A 298 -1.53 -13.90 17.21
N LEU A 299 -2.85 -13.81 17.09
CA LEU A 299 -3.52 -13.37 15.85
C LEU A 299 -3.14 -11.92 15.53
N ASP A 300 -3.21 -11.03 16.52
CA ASP A 300 -2.80 -9.63 16.33
C ASP A 300 -1.32 -9.51 15.98
N ALA A 301 -0.45 -10.27 16.64
CA ALA A 301 0.97 -10.31 16.35
C ALA A 301 1.26 -10.81 14.92
N VAL A 302 0.56 -11.84 14.44
CA VAL A 302 0.62 -12.32 13.05
C VAL A 302 0.24 -11.21 12.08
N ILE A 303 -0.88 -10.51 12.31
CA ILE A 303 -1.36 -9.43 11.45
C ILE A 303 -0.33 -8.31 11.39
N TRP A 304 0.17 -7.86 12.54
CA TRP A 304 1.12 -6.76 12.59
C TRP A 304 2.48 -7.12 11.96
N GLU A 305 2.97 -8.34 12.20
CA GLU A 305 4.24 -8.80 11.63
C GLU A 305 4.12 -9.05 10.11
N ALA A 306 3.00 -9.60 9.65
CA ALA A 306 2.76 -9.78 8.22
C ALA A 306 2.73 -8.42 7.49
N LEU A 307 2.01 -7.43 8.04
CA LEU A 307 1.96 -6.08 7.47
C LEU A 307 3.28 -5.31 7.60
N ARG A 308 4.09 -5.60 8.62
CA ARG A 308 5.46 -5.08 8.72
C ARG A 308 6.35 -5.62 7.62
N LEU A 309 6.38 -6.94 7.47
CA LEU A 309 7.30 -7.63 6.57
C LEU A 309 6.87 -7.51 5.10
N ARG A 310 5.55 -7.55 4.86
CA ARG A 310 4.91 -7.54 3.54
C ARG A 310 3.80 -6.48 3.44
N PRO A 311 4.11 -5.19 3.65
CA PRO A 311 3.09 -4.16 3.50
C PRO A 311 2.54 -4.18 2.06
N PRO A 312 1.21 -4.04 1.89
CA PRO A 312 0.58 -4.08 0.57
C PRO A 312 1.07 -2.99 -0.38
N LEU A 313 1.47 -1.82 0.13
CA LEU A 313 1.96 -0.71 -0.68
C LEU A 313 3.46 -0.54 -0.53
N VAL A 314 4.13 -0.26 -1.66
CA VAL A 314 5.56 0.04 -1.69
C VAL A 314 5.84 1.50 -1.34
N ASP A 315 4.84 2.36 -1.46
CA ASP A 315 5.01 3.80 -1.49
C ASP A 315 3.94 4.54 -0.70
N ILE A 316 4.41 5.50 0.08
CA ILE A 316 3.61 6.63 0.54
C ILE A 316 4.23 7.84 -0.11
N VAL A 317 3.46 8.61 -0.88
CA VAL A 317 3.99 9.74 -1.64
C VAL A 317 3.55 11.07 -1.08
N ARG A 318 4.45 12.06 -1.23
CA ARG A 318 4.19 13.46 -0.92
C ARG A 318 4.83 14.33 -2.00
N GLN A 319 4.29 15.52 -2.19
CA GLN A 319 4.91 16.56 -3.00
C GLN A 319 5.21 17.75 -2.11
N ALA A 320 6.43 18.25 -2.11
CA ALA A 320 6.77 19.47 -1.39
C ALA A 320 5.98 20.65 -1.99
N ASN A 321 5.22 21.36 -1.16
CA ASN A 321 4.41 22.51 -1.60
C ASN A 321 5.26 23.75 -1.80
N THR A 322 6.20 23.97 -0.88
CA THR A 322 7.19 25.05 -0.91
C THR A 322 8.59 24.43 -0.79
N PRO A 323 9.66 25.20 -1.05
CA PRO A 323 11.00 24.74 -0.73
C PRO A 323 11.12 24.42 0.76
N VAL A 324 11.60 23.21 1.09
CA VAL A 324 11.77 22.74 2.47
C VAL A 324 13.17 22.19 2.66
N ARG A 325 13.66 22.24 3.90
CA ARG A 325 14.89 21.55 4.29
C ARG A 325 14.51 20.22 4.95
N LEU A 326 15.00 19.11 4.39
CA LEU A 326 14.82 17.78 4.95
C LEU A 326 16.20 17.17 5.19
N ALA A 327 16.53 16.87 6.43
CA ALA A 327 17.89 16.55 6.86
C ALA A 327 18.90 17.65 6.42
N ASP A 328 19.93 17.26 5.67
CA ASP A 328 20.97 18.15 5.14
C ASP A 328 20.70 18.67 3.71
N ARG A 329 19.51 18.36 3.12
CA ARG A 329 19.18 18.70 1.73
C ARG A 329 18.08 19.75 1.61
N ASN A 330 18.24 20.62 0.66
CA ASN A 330 17.16 21.51 0.21
C ASN A 330 16.30 20.73 -0.81
N VAL A 331 15.03 20.60 -0.51
CA VAL A 331 14.01 19.97 -1.35
C VAL A 331 13.21 21.09 -2.02
N PRO A 332 13.27 21.23 -3.34
CA PRO A 332 12.55 22.32 -4.02
C PRO A 332 11.04 22.08 -4.02
N ALA A 333 10.26 23.14 -4.18
CA ALA A 333 8.82 23.04 -4.42
C ALA A 333 8.53 22.14 -5.62
N GLY A 334 7.45 21.35 -5.55
CA GLY A 334 7.05 20.38 -6.58
C GLY A 334 7.83 19.07 -6.58
N ALA A 335 8.89 18.93 -5.76
CA ALA A 335 9.63 17.68 -5.64
C ALA A 335 8.75 16.57 -5.06
N LEU A 336 8.78 15.38 -5.67
CA LEU A 336 8.13 14.20 -5.15
C LEU A 336 9.03 13.51 -4.12
N LEU A 337 8.45 13.16 -2.98
CA LEU A 337 9.05 12.35 -1.93
C LEU A 337 8.35 10.98 -1.93
N LEU A 338 9.15 9.93 -1.90
CA LEU A 338 8.71 8.55 -1.75
C LEU A 338 9.14 8.05 -0.37
N ILE A 339 8.17 7.68 0.46
CA ILE A 339 8.39 7.07 1.77
C ILE A 339 8.02 5.59 1.64
N PRO A 340 8.99 4.68 1.53
CA PRO A 340 8.72 3.26 1.37
C PRO A 340 8.57 2.57 2.75
N PRO A 341 7.35 2.16 3.15
CA PRO A 341 7.15 1.43 4.40
C PRO A 341 8.08 0.22 4.56
N PRO A 342 8.33 -0.61 3.51
CA PRO A 342 9.23 -1.75 3.65
C PRO A 342 10.65 -1.41 4.10
N LEU A 343 11.19 -0.25 3.71
CA LEU A 343 12.51 0.19 4.19
C LEU A 343 12.47 0.63 5.64
N SER A 344 11.50 1.48 6.00
CA SER A 344 11.33 1.98 7.36
C SER A 344 11.11 0.83 8.36
N HIS A 345 10.30 -0.16 7.97
CA HIS A 345 10.02 -1.32 8.82
C HIS A 345 11.22 -2.22 9.04
N ARG A 346 12.08 -2.43 8.03
CA ARG A 346 13.28 -3.26 8.16
C ARG A 346 14.34 -2.58 9.00
N GLU A 347 14.55 -1.30 8.79
CA GLU A 347 15.52 -0.52 9.56
C GLU A 347 15.11 -0.44 11.04
N ALA A 348 13.80 -0.32 11.32
CA ALA A 348 13.28 -0.29 12.67
C ALA A 348 13.38 -1.63 13.42
N ALA A 349 13.52 -2.75 12.71
CA ALA A 349 13.52 -4.10 13.25
C ALA A 349 14.92 -4.69 13.53
N ALA A 350 15.99 -3.91 13.35
CA ALA A 350 17.39 -4.32 13.53
C ALA A 350 17.81 -5.55 12.70
N GLU A 351 18.66 -6.43 13.23
CA GLU A 351 19.29 -7.53 12.50
C GLU A 351 18.32 -8.58 11.93
N ASP A 352 17.16 -8.80 12.57
CA ASP A 352 16.15 -9.77 12.14
C ASP A 352 15.00 -9.17 11.30
N GLY A 353 15.23 -8.00 10.70
CA GLY A 353 14.21 -7.24 9.96
C GLY A 353 13.54 -8.01 8.82
N ASP A 354 14.17 -9.00 8.24
CA ASP A 354 13.66 -9.82 7.12
C ASP A 354 12.97 -11.13 7.55
N ARG A 355 12.98 -11.48 8.84
CA ARG A 355 12.32 -12.68 9.38
C ARG A 355 10.90 -12.40 9.79
N PHE A 356 10.03 -13.38 9.57
CA PHE A 356 8.67 -13.39 10.10
C PHE A 356 8.68 -13.93 11.52
N GLU A 357 8.57 -13.03 12.51
CA GLU A 357 8.71 -13.36 13.93
C GLU A 357 7.59 -12.69 14.74
N ILE A 358 6.58 -13.48 15.13
CA ILE A 358 5.40 -12.98 15.84
C ILE A 358 5.72 -12.53 17.27
N ALA A 359 6.80 -13.05 17.88
CA ALA A 359 7.24 -12.63 19.21
C ALA A 359 7.52 -11.12 19.28
N ARG A 360 7.87 -10.50 18.17
CA ARG A 360 8.10 -9.05 18.06
C ARG A 360 6.91 -8.20 18.53
N PHE A 361 5.70 -8.67 18.31
CA PHE A 361 4.47 -7.96 18.62
C PHE A 361 3.57 -8.68 19.62
N ARG A 362 3.98 -9.82 20.13
CA ARG A 362 3.20 -10.54 21.12
C ARG A 362 3.17 -9.77 22.44
N GLY A 363 1.99 -9.34 22.87
CA GLY A 363 1.81 -8.57 24.10
C GLY A 363 2.13 -7.06 23.97
N SER A 364 2.59 -6.58 22.80
CA SER A 364 2.87 -5.16 22.58
C SER A 364 2.33 -4.65 21.23
N ARG A 365 1.80 -3.44 21.22
CA ARG A 365 1.36 -2.81 19.98
C ARG A 365 2.54 -2.25 19.20
N PRO A 366 2.49 -2.26 17.84
CA PRO A 366 3.49 -1.59 17.03
C PRO A 366 3.60 -0.09 17.33
N ASP A 367 4.83 0.43 17.33
CA ASP A 367 5.08 1.87 17.41
C ASP A 367 4.50 2.56 16.15
N PRO A 368 3.51 3.46 16.26
CA PRO A 368 2.87 4.10 15.13
C PRO A 368 3.80 4.98 14.29
N TYR A 369 4.96 5.37 14.83
CA TYR A 369 5.95 6.16 14.12
C TYR A 369 6.86 5.32 13.22
N ARG A 370 7.05 4.06 13.55
CA ARG A 370 7.94 3.13 12.85
C ARG A 370 7.20 2.06 12.06
N TRP A 371 5.94 1.81 12.40
CA TRP A 371 5.09 0.82 11.75
C TRP A 371 4.06 1.53 10.87
N LEU A 372 4.34 1.62 9.58
CA LEU A 372 3.68 2.49 8.60
C LEU A 372 2.84 1.77 7.52
N PRO A 373 2.28 0.56 7.70
CA PRO A 373 1.51 -0.07 6.62
C PRO A 373 0.24 0.71 6.26
N PHE A 374 -0.25 1.55 7.18
CA PHE A 374 -1.38 2.45 7.00
C PHE A 374 -0.98 3.92 6.84
N GLY A 375 0.31 4.21 6.66
CA GLY A 375 0.82 5.57 6.62
C GLY A 375 0.74 6.30 7.97
N GLY A 376 0.79 7.64 7.94
CA GLY A 376 0.78 8.47 9.15
C GLY A 376 0.23 9.87 8.91
N GLY A 377 0.05 10.64 9.99
CA GLY A 377 -0.46 12.00 10.00
C GLY A 377 -1.88 12.13 9.46
N ASP A 378 -2.22 13.31 8.93
CA ASP A 378 -3.55 13.64 8.39
C ASP A 378 -4.00 12.73 7.23
N ARG A 379 -3.06 12.02 6.63
CA ARG A 379 -3.27 11.13 5.49
C ARG A 379 -3.20 9.65 5.85
N ARG A 380 -3.22 9.33 7.14
CA ARG A 380 -3.31 7.93 7.59
C ARG A 380 -4.52 7.26 6.94
N CYS A 381 -4.36 6.00 6.54
CA CYS A 381 -5.40 5.23 5.86
C CYS A 381 -6.75 5.35 6.55
N LEU A 382 -7.79 5.72 5.80
CA LEU A 382 -9.16 5.86 6.30
C LEU A 382 -9.75 4.50 6.65
N GLY A 383 -9.46 3.47 5.85
CA GLY A 383 -9.92 2.09 6.02
C GLY A 383 -9.03 1.22 6.92
N ALA A 384 -8.10 1.80 7.71
CA ALA A 384 -7.19 1.00 8.54
C ALA A 384 -7.90 0.07 9.51
N SER A 385 -8.99 0.55 10.13
CA SER A 385 -9.80 -0.24 11.05
C SER A 385 -10.56 -1.35 10.34
N LEU A 386 -11.12 -1.08 9.15
CA LEU A 386 -11.77 -2.10 8.32
C LEU A 386 -10.78 -3.17 7.87
N ALA A 387 -9.64 -2.79 7.31
CA ALA A 387 -8.63 -3.74 6.85
C ALA A 387 -8.12 -4.63 8.01
N THR A 388 -7.91 -4.05 9.20
CA THR A 388 -7.54 -4.83 10.39
C THR A 388 -8.66 -5.78 10.82
N LEU A 389 -9.92 -5.33 10.77
CA LEU A 389 -11.09 -6.16 11.06
C LEU A 389 -11.20 -7.32 10.06
N GLU A 390 -11.04 -7.07 8.75
CA GLU A 390 -11.06 -8.13 7.74
C GLU A 390 -9.98 -9.20 8.02
N LEU A 391 -8.76 -8.80 8.33
CA LEU A 391 -7.70 -9.74 8.71
C LEU A 391 -8.09 -10.56 9.97
N ARG A 392 -8.65 -9.90 10.98
CA ARG A 392 -9.07 -10.55 12.25
C ARG A 392 -10.25 -11.51 12.09
N GLU A 393 -11.16 -11.27 11.15
CA GLU A 393 -12.33 -12.12 10.93
C GLU A 393 -12.08 -13.24 9.91
N ILE A 394 -11.18 -13.01 8.92
CA ILE A 394 -10.93 -13.96 7.83
C ILE A 394 -9.86 -14.99 8.21
N LEU A 395 -8.73 -14.58 8.78
CA LEU A 395 -7.64 -15.51 9.11
C LEU A 395 -8.07 -16.63 10.06
N PRO A 396 -8.88 -16.40 11.12
CA PRO A 396 -9.39 -17.48 11.96
C PRO A 396 -10.16 -18.55 11.17
N GLN A 397 -11.01 -18.17 10.22
CA GLN A 397 -11.79 -19.14 9.42
C GLN A 397 -10.89 -20.12 8.63
N ILE A 398 -9.68 -19.71 8.32
CA ILE A 398 -8.70 -20.54 7.62
C ILE A 398 -7.89 -21.36 8.62
N ILE A 399 -7.35 -20.72 9.65
CA ILE A 399 -6.41 -21.34 10.60
C ILE A 399 -7.09 -22.41 11.47
N GLU A 400 -8.36 -22.20 11.86
CA GLU A 400 -9.11 -23.19 12.65
C GLU A 400 -9.39 -24.49 11.86
N ARG A 401 -9.55 -24.41 10.55
CA ARG A 401 -9.99 -25.52 9.70
C ARG A 401 -8.86 -26.25 9.02
N PHE A 402 -7.75 -25.55 8.72
CA PHE A 402 -6.70 -26.07 7.86
C PHE A 402 -5.32 -25.90 8.45
N GLU A 403 -4.48 -26.87 8.15
CA GLU A 403 -3.03 -26.73 8.16
C GLU A 403 -2.60 -26.19 6.80
N LEU A 404 -1.69 -25.23 6.83
CA LEU A 404 -1.19 -24.52 5.65
C LEU A 404 0.22 -24.99 5.36
N THR A 405 0.48 -25.40 4.12
CA THR A 405 1.84 -25.66 3.64
C THR A 405 2.12 -24.85 2.37
N PRO A 406 3.34 -24.34 2.19
CA PRO A 406 3.66 -23.62 0.96
C PRO A 406 3.68 -24.63 -0.20
N ALA A 407 3.11 -24.24 -1.36
CA ALA A 407 3.12 -25.09 -2.55
C ALA A 407 4.53 -25.30 -3.13
N ARG A 408 5.51 -24.50 -2.71
CA ARG A 408 6.92 -24.59 -3.11
C ARG A 408 7.85 -24.24 -1.94
N SER A 409 9.08 -24.76 -1.96
CA SER A 409 10.12 -24.46 -0.97
C SER A 409 10.54 -23.00 -1.02
N GLU A 410 10.68 -22.42 -2.23
CA GLU A 410 11.10 -21.03 -2.39
C GLU A 410 9.98 -20.05 -2.00
N PRO A 411 10.31 -19.01 -1.21
CA PRO A 411 9.35 -17.95 -0.86
C PRO A 411 8.78 -17.25 -2.09
N GLU A 412 7.56 -16.77 -1.97
CA GLU A 412 6.94 -15.87 -2.95
C GLU A 412 7.75 -14.56 -3.05
N ARG A 413 7.98 -14.11 -4.29
CA ARG A 413 8.60 -12.81 -4.54
C ARG A 413 7.54 -11.71 -4.52
N GLN A 414 7.94 -10.53 -4.05
CA GLN A 414 7.08 -9.36 -4.15
C GLN A 414 7.18 -8.76 -5.55
N ARG A 415 6.05 -8.72 -6.25
CA ARG A 415 5.91 -8.11 -7.57
C ARG A 415 5.05 -6.86 -7.49
N LEU A 416 5.47 -5.81 -8.16
CA LEU A 416 4.67 -4.59 -8.25
C LEU A 416 3.51 -4.78 -9.24
N TYR A 417 2.30 -4.57 -8.76
CA TYR A 417 1.06 -4.55 -9.54
C TYR A 417 0.32 -3.23 -9.27
N GLY A 418 0.39 -2.29 -10.20
CA GLY A 418 0.04 -0.90 -9.90
C GLY A 418 1.00 -0.33 -8.83
N THR A 419 0.47 0.01 -7.68
CA THR A 419 1.23 0.41 -6.47
C THR A 419 1.32 -0.72 -5.43
N ALA A 420 0.59 -1.82 -5.62
CA ALA A 420 0.56 -2.93 -4.68
C ALA A 420 1.75 -3.88 -4.85
N LEU A 421 2.30 -4.35 -3.74
CA LEU A 421 3.34 -5.38 -3.66
C LEU A 421 2.70 -6.75 -3.48
N VAL A 422 2.26 -7.36 -4.57
CA VAL A 422 1.58 -8.66 -4.55
C VAL A 422 2.55 -9.83 -4.59
N PRO A 423 2.18 -11.01 -4.05
CA PRO A 423 2.92 -12.25 -4.28
C PRO A 423 2.89 -12.62 -5.76
N ASP A 424 4.05 -12.95 -6.34
CA ASP A 424 4.24 -13.13 -7.79
C ASP A 424 3.48 -14.33 -8.35
N ARG A 425 3.22 -15.34 -7.53
CA ARG A 425 2.43 -16.53 -7.86
C ARG A 425 1.06 -16.56 -7.18
N GLY A 426 0.68 -15.47 -6.50
CA GLY A 426 -0.61 -15.30 -5.86
C GLY A 426 -0.74 -15.94 -4.49
N ALA A 427 0.35 -16.13 -3.75
CA ALA A 427 0.40 -16.84 -2.47
C ALA A 427 -0.11 -18.29 -2.63
N CYS A 428 0.65 -19.09 -3.37
CA CYS A 428 0.26 -20.47 -3.68
C CYS A 428 0.52 -21.39 -2.48
N VAL A 429 -0.55 -22.02 -1.97
CA VAL A 429 -0.53 -22.91 -0.80
C VAL A 429 -1.23 -24.23 -1.08
N VAL A 430 -0.95 -25.23 -0.23
CA VAL A 430 -1.68 -26.50 -0.15
C VAL A 430 -2.33 -26.58 1.22
N LEU A 431 -3.58 -27.04 1.28
CA LEU A 431 -4.34 -27.20 2.50
C LEU A 431 -4.54 -28.66 2.85
N SER A 432 -4.41 -28.99 4.12
CA SER A 432 -4.91 -30.23 4.71
C SER A 432 -5.87 -29.90 5.88
N ARG A 433 -6.80 -30.81 6.18
CA ARG A 433 -7.67 -30.63 7.33
C ARG A 433 -6.82 -30.59 8.60
N ARG A 434 -7.06 -29.61 9.47
CA ARG A 434 -6.44 -29.57 10.78
C ARG A 434 -7.00 -30.73 11.61
N ARG A 435 -6.11 -31.50 12.21
CA ARG A 435 -6.49 -32.54 13.17
C ARG A 435 -6.86 -31.85 14.48
N GLU A 436 -7.92 -32.34 15.11
CA GLU A 436 -8.39 -31.84 16.42
C GLU A 436 -7.35 -32.03 17.54
#